data_738613dd41f4d198ecea6f88135c64b5
#
_entry.id   738613dd41f4d198ecea6f88135c64b5
#
_cell.length_a   1.000
_cell.length_b   1.000
_cell.length_c   1.000
_cell.angle_alpha   90.00
_cell.angle_beta   90.00
_cell.angle_gamma   90.00
#
_symmetry.space_group_name_H-M   'P 1'
#
loop_
_entity.id
_entity.type
_entity.pdbx_description
1 polymer ?
#
loop_
_entity_poly.entity_id
_entity_poly.type
_entity_poly.pdbx_seq_one_letter_code
_entity_poly.pdbx_strand_id
1 'polypeptide(L)'
;MTTLTLVRHGETDWNLNRLIQGSTDIPLNDTGRAQARAAALRLKEQLADAGPIVVAASDLSRAHETASIIAAELDVAEPLRYPALRERGYGQAEGMDVHAFRSHYGDWHTAEVPEAELWADVRTRAVAGVREVIRDARRATAPAAPALIVVSHGALIRELIRHATAGAYPSEGERLANGSAHTFLVERDRLRLLSYAGVAAD
;
A
#
# COMPACT_ATOMS: atom_id res chain seq x y z
N MET A 1 -15.06 9.35 13.38
CA MET A 1 -14.64 8.23 12.50
C MET A 1 -13.40 8.68 11.75
N THR A 2 -12.52 7.78 11.37
CA THR A 2 -11.28 8.11 10.64
C THR A 2 -11.33 7.51 9.25
N THR A 3 -11.09 8.33 8.22
CA THR A 3 -10.93 7.84 6.85
C THR A 3 -9.47 7.45 6.64
N LEU A 4 -9.24 6.29 6.06
CA LEU A 4 -7.93 5.77 5.69
C LEU A 4 -7.88 5.57 4.18
N THR A 5 -6.94 6.20 3.51
CA THR A 5 -6.64 5.94 2.10
C THR A 5 -5.30 5.22 1.98
N LEU A 6 -5.33 3.97 1.51
CA LEU A 6 -4.14 3.20 1.16
C LEU A 6 -3.73 3.53 -0.27
N VAL A 7 -2.47 3.91 -0.47
CA VAL A 7 -1.92 4.22 -1.80
C VAL A 7 -0.80 3.23 -2.11
N ARG A 8 -0.87 2.59 -3.27
CA ARG A 8 0.26 1.79 -3.75
C ARG A 8 1.36 2.72 -4.24
N HIS A 9 2.62 2.45 -3.85
CA HIS A 9 3.77 3.22 -4.32
C HIS A 9 3.81 3.37 -5.84
N GLY A 10 4.46 4.41 -6.33
CA GLY A 10 4.70 4.65 -7.75
C GLY A 10 5.56 3.55 -8.40
N GLU A 11 5.64 3.58 -9.72
CA GLU A 11 6.40 2.60 -10.50
C GLU A 11 7.90 2.63 -10.19
N THR A 12 8.52 1.46 -10.23
CA THR A 12 9.97 1.24 -10.17
C THR A 12 10.41 0.52 -11.45
N ASP A 13 11.70 0.51 -11.75
CA ASP A 13 12.22 -0.25 -12.90
C ASP A 13 11.91 -1.76 -12.79
N TRP A 14 11.83 -2.29 -11.58
CA TRP A 14 11.44 -3.68 -11.38
C TRP A 14 9.94 -3.92 -11.68
N ASN A 15 9.07 -2.93 -11.44
CA ASN A 15 7.67 -3.02 -11.89
C ASN A 15 7.59 -3.02 -13.42
N LEU A 16 8.31 -2.10 -14.08
CA LEU A 16 8.37 -2.00 -15.54
C LEU A 16 8.85 -3.31 -16.17
N ASN A 17 9.89 -3.91 -15.60
CA ASN A 17 10.48 -5.16 -16.06
C ASN A 17 9.80 -6.42 -15.53
N ARG A 18 8.65 -6.29 -14.84
CA ARG A 18 7.88 -7.40 -14.26
C ARG A 18 8.69 -8.30 -13.31
N LEU A 19 9.61 -7.71 -12.55
CA LEU A 19 10.41 -8.41 -11.53
C LEU A 19 9.74 -8.32 -10.16
N ILE A 20 9.80 -9.40 -9.40
CA ILE A 20 9.29 -9.49 -8.04
C ILE A 20 10.20 -8.70 -7.10
N GLN A 21 9.67 -7.69 -6.41
CA GLN A 21 10.47 -6.83 -5.55
C GLN A 21 10.57 -7.33 -4.11
N GLY A 22 9.42 -7.64 -3.52
CA GLY A 22 9.37 -8.04 -2.11
C GLY A 22 9.96 -6.99 -1.16
N SER A 23 10.85 -7.44 -0.28
CA SER A 23 11.57 -6.63 0.70
C SER A 23 12.80 -5.92 0.11
N THR A 24 13.24 -6.30 -1.09
CA THR A 24 14.34 -5.63 -1.79
C THR A 24 14.00 -4.17 -2.06
N ASP A 25 14.91 -3.27 -1.70
CA ASP A 25 14.66 -1.83 -1.74
C ASP A 25 15.09 -1.25 -3.11
N ILE A 26 14.11 -1.07 -3.99
CA ILE A 26 14.23 -0.53 -5.34
C ILE A 26 13.59 0.87 -5.36
N PRO A 27 14.29 1.93 -5.84
CA PRO A 27 13.77 3.29 -5.88
C PRO A 27 12.67 3.47 -6.95
N LEU A 28 11.92 4.57 -6.85
CA LEU A 28 11.00 5.00 -7.91
C LEU A 28 11.78 5.35 -9.19
N ASN A 29 11.16 5.08 -10.33
CA ASN A 29 11.56 5.68 -11.60
C ASN A 29 10.78 7.00 -11.85
N ASP A 30 11.05 7.68 -12.96
CA ASP A 30 10.41 8.97 -13.26
C ASP A 30 8.91 8.85 -13.49
N THR A 31 8.44 7.74 -14.07
CA THR A 31 7.01 7.39 -14.18
C THR A 31 6.39 7.27 -12.78
N GLY A 32 7.06 6.59 -11.85
CA GLY A 32 6.59 6.45 -10.48
C GLY A 32 6.45 7.78 -9.75
N ARG A 33 7.40 8.70 -9.94
CA ARG A 33 7.31 10.07 -9.41
C ARG A 33 6.15 10.86 -10.01
N ALA A 34 5.90 10.71 -11.32
CA ALA A 34 4.74 11.32 -11.98
C ALA A 34 3.41 10.73 -11.44
N GLN A 35 3.34 9.41 -11.24
CA GLN A 35 2.19 8.73 -10.65
C GLN A 35 1.92 9.22 -9.21
N ALA A 36 2.97 9.43 -8.40
CA ALA A 36 2.85 9.97 -7.05
C ALA A 36 2.24 11.39 -7.05
N ARG A 37 2.71 12.29 -7.93
CA ARG A 37 2.13 13.63 -8.09
C ARG A 37 0.67 13.58 -8.53
N ALA A 38 0.35 12.73 -9.51
CA ALA A 38 -1.02 12.54 -9.98
C ALA A 38 -1.95 12.00 -8.86
N ALA A 39 -1.47 11.08 -8.03
CA ALA A 39 -2.20 10.61 -6.86
C ALA A 39 -2.41 11.74 -5.84
N ALA A 40 -1.40 12.55 -5.58
CA ALA A 40 -1.47 13.70 -4.67
C ALA A 40 -2.53 14.71 -5.08
N LEU A 41 -2.61 15.07 -6.36
CA LEU A 41 -3.61 16.01 -6.88
C LEU A 41 -5.04 15.48 -6.67
N ARG A 42 -5.29 14.19 -6.97
CA ARG A 42 -6.58 13.55 -6.70
C ARG A 42 -6.94 13.55 -5.21
N LEU A 43 -5.96 13.24 -4.35
CA LEU A 43 -6.16 13.24 -2.90
C LEU A 43 -6.43 14.65 -2.37
N LYS A 44 -5.79 15.68 -2.90
CA LYS A 44 -6.01 17.08 -2.55
C LYS A 44 -7.46 17.50 -2.80
N GLU A 45 -8.03 17.13 -3.94
CA GLU A 45 -9.44 17.36 -4.26
C GLU A 45 -10.38 16.58 -3.34
N GLN A 46 -10.09 15.30 -3.10
CA GLN A 46 -10.93 14.42 -2.26
C GLN A 46 -10.92 14.81 -0.78
N LEU A 47 -9.85 15.42 -0.31
CA LEU A 47 -9.63 15.76 1.10
C LEU A 47 -9.73 17.27 1.38
N ALA A 48 -10.25 18.07 0.44
CA ALA A 48 -10.34 19.53 0.57
C ALA A 48 -11.08 19.98 1.84
N ASP A 49 -12.12 19.24 2.23
CA ASP A 49 -12.92 19.52 3.44
C ASP A 49 -12.55 18.58 4.62
N ALA A 50 -11.45 17.84 4.53
CA ALA A 50 -11.03 16.96 5.60
C ALA A 50 -10.41 17.73 6.76
N GLY A 51 -10.46 17.13 7.94
CA GLY A 51 -9.68 17.61 9.10
C GLY A 51 -8.17 17.46 8.88
N PRO A 52 -7.39 17.39 9.97
CA PRO A 52 -5.95 17.21 9.85
C PRO A 52 -5.58 16.00 8.98
N ILE A 53 -4.69 16.20 8.02
CA ILE A 53 -4.18 15.11 7.17
C ILE A 53 -2.87 14.60 7.75
N VAL A 54 -2.76 13.29 7.90
CA VAL A 54 -1.53 12.61 8.33
C VAL A 54 -1.10 11.63 7.25
N VAL A 55 0.16 11.72 6.84
CA VAL A 55 0.76 10.82 5.85
C VAL A 55 1.71 9.85 6.57
N ALA A 56 1.59 8.58 6.27
CA ALA A 56 2.49 7.52 6.74
C ALA A 56 2.88 6.60 5.59
N ALA A 57 3.98 5.89 5.72
CA ALA A 57 4.45 4.99 4.69
C ALA A 57 5.21 3.78 5.25
N SER A 58 5.33 2.75 4.43
CA SER A 58 6.42 1.79 4.55
C SER A 58 7.76 2.52 4.53
N ASP A 59 8.75 2.00 5.21
CA ASP A 59 10.11 2.54 5.25
C ASP A 59 10.95 2.18 4.01
N LEU A 60 10.44 1.34 3.08
CA LEU A 60 11.09 1.08 1.80
C LEU A 60 11.07 2.35 0.93
N SER A 61 12.18 2.64 0.25
CA SER A 61 12.44 3.89 -0.47
C SER A 61 11.31 4.28 -1.43
N ARG A 62 10.82 3.34 -2.25
CA ARG A 62 9.73 3.57 -3.21
C ARG A 62 8.42 4.04 -2.56
N ALA A 63 8.08 3.48 -1.41
CA ALA A 63 6.86 3.85 -0.70
C ALA A 63 7.04 5.18 0.05
N HIS A 64 8.18 5.36 0.70
CA HIS A 64 8.50 6.60 1.40
C HIS A 64 8.62 7.79 0.45
N GLU A 65 9.34 7.65 -0.68
CA GLU A 65 9.45 8.72 -1.69
C GLU A 65 8.08 9.09 -2.28
N THR A 66 7.21 8.09 -2.57
CA THR A 66 5.82 8.33 -2.99
C THR A 66 5.06 9.15 -1.94
N ALA A 67 5.20 8.80 -0.67
CA ALA A 67 4.53 9.50 0.44
C ALA A 67 5.07 10.92 0.63
N SER A 68 6.38 11.14 0.50
CA SER A 68 6.99 12.47 0.59
C SER A 68 6.51 13.40 -0.52
N ILE A 69 6.38 12.88 -1.75
CA ILE A 69 5.79 13.65 -2.86
C ILE A 69 4.34 14.03 -2.55
N ILE A 70 3.54 13.08 -2.02
CA ILE A 70 2.15 13.35 -1.63
C ILE A 70 2.08 14.38 -0.51
N ALA A 71 2.90 14.25 0.52
CA ALA A 71 2.92 15.19 1.65
C ALA A 71 3.29 16.60 1.22
N ALA A 72 4.29 16.74 0.34
CA ALA A 72 4.72 18.03 -0.20
C ALA A 72 3.60 18.72 -1.02
N GLU A 73 2.89 17.98 -1.88
CA GLU A 73 1.79 18.51 -2.69
C GLU A 73 0.55 18.91 -1.86
N LEU A 74 0.36 18.25 -0.71
CA LEU A 74 -0.72 18.55 0.23
C LEU A 74 -0.34 19.61 1.25
N ASP A 75 0.91 20.07 1.27
CA ASP A 75 1.48 21.00 2.25
C ASP A 75 1.28 20.52 3.71
N VAL A 76 1.61 19.24 3.95
CA VAL A 76 1.53 18.61 5.28
C VAL A 76 2.90 18.08 5.72
N ALA A 77 3.00 17.70 6.99
CA ALA A 77 4.24 17.21 7.58
C ALA A 77 4.81 15.97 6.86
N GLU A 78 6.12 15.79 6.94
CA GLU A 78 6.83 14.63 6.42
C GLU A 78 6.21 13.30 6.89
N PRO A 79 6.20 12.26 6.00
CA PRO A 79 5.58 10.99 6.30
C PRO A 79 6.26 10.23 7.44
N LEU A 80 5.47 9.68 8.33
CA LEU A 80 5.95 8.74 9.35
C LEU A 80 6.25 7.37 8.72
N ARG A 81 7.34 6.74 9.14
CA ARG A 81 7.80 5.45 8.61
C ARG A 81 7.42 4.29 9.53
N TYR A 82 6.82 3.24 8.93
CA TYR A 82 6.42 2.04 9.66
C TYR A 82 6.91 0.78 8.93
N PRO A 83 7.90 0.05 9.49
CA PRO A 83 8.37 -1.22 8.92
C PRO A 83 7.26 -2.27 8.78
N ALA A 84 6.23 -2.20 9.64
CA ALA A 84 5.07 -3.07 9.56
C ALA A 84 4.25 -2.90 8.26
N LEU A 85 4.49 -1.84 7.47
CA LEU A 85 3.83 -1.57 6.20
C LEU A 85 4.64 -2.04 4.98
N ARG A 86 5.79 -2.72 5.16
CA ARG A 86 6.61 -3.27 4.07
C ARG A 86 5.82 -4.27 3.23
N GLU A 87 6.27 -4.47 1.98
CA GLU A 87 5.77 -5.51 1.10
C GLU A 87 5.99 -6.91 1.71
N ARG A 88 5.30 -7.90 1.18
CA ARG A 88 5.58 -9.30 1.47
C ARG A 88 7.02 -9.62 1.08
N GLY A 89 7.77 -10.27 1.97
CA GLY A 89 9.03 -10.88 1.61
C GLY A 89 8.79 -12.08 0.70
N TYR A 90 9.39 -12.07 -0.49
CA TYR A 90 9.25 -13.16 -1.44
C TYR A 90 10.45 -14.13 -1.43
N GLY A 91 11.38 -13.95 -0.47
CA GLY A 91 12.51 -14.86 -0.28
C GLY A 91 13.32 -15.03 -1.57
N GLN A 92 13.60 -16.27 -1.94
CA GLN A 92 14.40 -16.58 -3.13
C GLN A 92 13.76 -16.20 -4.47
N ALA A 93 12.49 -15.77 -4.49
CA ALA A 93 11.84 -15.28 -5.70
C ALA A 93 12.05 -13.77 -5.93
N GLU A 94 12.67 -13.03 -5.01
CA GLU A 94 12.97 -11.61 -5.24
C GLU A 94 13.96 -11.45 -6.40
N GLY A 95 13.64 -10.52 -7.32
CA GLY A 95 14.39 -10.33 -8.59
C GLY A 95 13.99 -11.29 -9.72
N MET A 96 13.16 -12.30 -9.45
CA MET A 96 12.68 -13.21 -10.48
C MET A 96 11.61 -12.54 -11.35
N ASP A 97 11.63 -12.84 -12.65
CA ASP A 97 10.53 -12.47 -13.56
C ASP A 97 9.23 -13.18 -13.19
N VAL A 98 8.08 -12.48 -13.28
CA VAL A 98 6.77 -13.03 -12.90
C VAL A 98 6.36 -14.27 -13.71
N HIS A 99 6.73 -14.38 -15.00
CA HIS A 99 6.44 -15.56 -15.80
C HIS A 99 7.36 -16.73 -15.42
N ALA A 100 8.65 -16.44 -15.16
CA ALA A 100 9.58 -17.44 -14.65
C ALA A 100 9.13 -17.99 -13.29
N PHE A 101 8.63 -17.09 -12.40
CA PHE A 101 8.05 -17.50 -11.12
C PHE A 101 6.89 -18.49 -11.31
N ARG A 102 5.92 -18.15 -12.17
CA ARG A 102 4.76 -19.03 -12.44
C ARG A 102 5.17 -20.38 -13.02
N SER A 103 6.17 -20.37 -13.89
CA SER A 103 6.70 -21.62 -14.48
C SER A 103 7.42 -22.50 -13.46
N HIS A 104 8.08 -21.90 -12.47
CA HIS A 104 8.90 -22.62 -11.49
C HIS A 104 8.11 -23.03 -10.24
N TYR A 105 7.31 -22.10 -9.69
CA TYR A 105 6.60 -22.26 -8.41
C TYR A 105 5.08 -22.47 -8.56
N GLY A 106 4.51 -22.23 -9.75
CA GLY A 106 3.08 -22.36 -9.98
C GLY A 106 2.25 -21.15 -9.57
N ASP A 107 1.10 -21.40 -8.92
CA ASP A 107 0.17 -20.36 -8.55
C ASP A 107 0.72 -19.44 -7.45
N TRP A 108 0.48 -18.15 -7.60
CA TRP A 108 0.98 -17.07 -6.74
C TRP A 108 0.61 -17.19 -5.26
N HIS A 109 -0.56 -17.72 -4.97
CA HIS A 109 -1.07 -17.80 -3.60
C HIS A 109 -0.76 -19.13 -2.91
N THR A 110 -0.51 -20.19 -3.69
CA THR A 110 -0.24 -21.53 -3.17
C THR A 110 1.22 -21.93 -3.27
N ALA A 111 2.04 -21.14 -4.00
CA ALA A 111 3.46 -21.42 -4.18
C ALA A 111 4.22 -21.45 -2.85
N GLU A 112 4.98 -22.53 -2.64
CA GLU A 112 5.92 -22.65 -1.54
C GLU A 112 7.29 -22.14 -2.00
N VAL A 113 7.61 -20.92 -1.61
CA VAL A 113 8.89 -20.27 -1.96
C VAL A 113 9.79 -20.24 -0.72
N PRO A 114 11.03 -20.75 -0.81
CA PRO A 114 11.95 -20.72 0.32
C PRO A 114 12.17 -19.26 0.82
N GLU A 115 12.18 -19.11 2.15
CA GLU A 115 12.38 -17.84 2.83
C GLU A 115 11.31 -16.77 2.58
N ALA A 116 10.22 -17.09 1.87
CA ALA A 116 9.13 -16.15 1.69
C ALA A 116 8.24 -16.04 2.93
N GLU A 117 7.76 -14.83 3.19
CA GLU A 117 6.79 -14.57 4.26
C GLU A 117 5.45 -15.25 3.95
N LEU A 118 4.84 -15.88 4.95
CA LEU A 118 3.54 -16.52 4.79
C LEU A 118 2.43 -15.46 4.63
N TRP A 119 1.44 -15.71 3.79
CA TRP A 119 0.32 -14.78 3.57
C TRP A 119 -0.45 -14.44 4.85
N ALA A 120 -0.56 -15.40 5.78
CA ALA A 120 -1.20 -15.16 7.08
C ALA A 120 -0.41 -14.17 7.94
N ASP A 121 0.93 -14.21 7.86
CA ASP A 121 1.81 -13.30 8.60
C ASP A 121 1.77 -11.90 7.99
N VAL A 122 1.78 -11.79 6.65
CA VAL A 122 1.55 -10.50 5.94
C VAL A 122 0.26 -9.86 6.42
N ARG A 123 -0.84 -10.61 6.43
CA ARG A 123 -2.16 -10.10 6.88
C ARG A 123 -2.13 -9.64 8.32
N THR A 124 -1.58 -10.44 9.21
CA THR A 124 -1.48 -10.15 10.65
C THR A 124 -0.66 -8.87 10.87
N ARG A 125 0.51 -8.78 10.24
CA ARG A 125 1.40 -7.62 10.30
C ARG A 125 0.75 -6.36 9.71
N ALA A 126 0.10 -6.49 8.55
CA ALA A 126 -0.56 -5.37 7.87
C ALA A 126 -1.69 -4.76 8.73
N VAL A 127 -2.56 -5.60 9.31
CA VAL A 127 -3.65 -5.14 10.19
C VAL A 127 -3.09 -4.48 11.45
N ALA A 128 -2.06 -5.07 12.07
CA ALA A 128 -1.41 -4.49 13.24
C ALA A 128 -0.75 -3.14 12.93
N GLY A 129 -0.01 -3.04 11.81
CA GLY A 129 0.65 -1.82 11.37
C GLY A 129 -0.33 -0.69 11.06
N VAL A 130 -1.42 -0.98 10.35
CA VAL A 130 -2.48 0.02 10.10
C VAL A 130 -3.10 0.50 11.41
N ARG A 131 -3.37 -0.38 12.37
CA ARG A 131 -3.89 0.01 13.69
C ARG A 131 -2.90 0.89 14.46
N GLU A 132 -1.61 0.62 14.35
CA GLU A 132 -0.56 1.44 14.93
C GLU A 132 -0.57 2.85 14.34
N VAL A 133 -0.53 2.99 13.02
CA VAL A 133 -0.63 4.29 12.32
C VAL A 133 -1.88 5.07 12.76
N ILE A 134 -3.04 4.43 12.79
CA ILE A 134 -4.30 5.06 13.20
C ILE A 134 -4.22 5.58 14.64
N ARG A 135 -3.69 4.78 15.55
CA ARG A 135 -3.54 5.14 16.97
C ARG A 135 -2.63 6.36 17.12
N ASP A 136 -1.48 6.34 16.45
CA ASP A 136 -0.48 7.40 16.56
C ASP A 136 -0.98 8.70 15.92
N ALA A 137 -1.61 8.63 14.75
CA ALA A 137 -2.22 9.78 14.10
C ALA A 137 -3.34 10.40 14.96
N ARG A 138 -4.23 9.59 15.54
CA ARG A 138 -5.27 10.08 16.45
C ARG A 138 -4.72 10.78 17.69
N ARG A 139 -3.59 10.29 18.22
CA ARG A 139 -2.90 10.96 19.35
C ARG A 139 -2.32 12.30 18.94
N ALA A 140 -1.72 12.36 17.75
CA ALA A 140 -1.08 13.56 17.24
C ALA A 140 -2.08 14.68 16.88
N THR A 141 -3.30 14.33 16.48
CA THR A 141 -4.31 15.29 16.01
C THR A 141 -5.44 15.55 16.99
N ALA A 142 -5.45 14.90 18.17
CA ALA A 142 -6.52 15.06 19.15
C ALA A 142 -6.78 16.53 19.51
N PRO A 143 -8.06 16.97 19.63
CA PRO A 143 -9.28 16.18 19.60
C PRO A 143 -9.84 15.90 18.18
N ALA A 144 -9.24 16.45 17.11
CA ALA A 144 -9.72 16.27 15.75
C ALA A 144 -9.44 14.84 15.24
N ALA A 145 -10.39 14.29 14.45
CA ALA A 145 -10.18 13.03 13.77
C ALA A 145 -9.38 13.26 12.49
N PRO A 146 -8.24 12.55 12.26
CA PRO A 146 -7.44 12.74 11.06
C PRO A 146 -8.04 12.04 9.84
N ALA A 147 -7.77 12.60 8.66
CA ALA A 147 -7.74 11.86 7.40
C ALA A 147 -6.35 11.24 7.24
N LEU A 148 -6.29 9.93 7.01
CA LEU A 148 -5.03 9.18 6.91
C LEU A 148 -4.74 8.80 5.49
N ILE A 149 -3.51 9.07 5.05
CA ILE A 149 -2.94 8.55 3.81
C ILE A 149 -1.79 7.62 4.19
N VAL A 150 -1.86 6.38 3.74
CA VAL A 150 -0.81 5.38 4.02
C VAL A 150 -0.29 4.82 2.71
N VAL A 151 0.98 5.05 2.43
CA VAL A 151 1.63 4.54 1.23
C VAL A 151 2.29 3.20 1.53
N SER A 152 1.93 2.19 0.76
CA SER A 152 2.41 0.84 0.92
C SER A 152 2.50 0.11 -0.44
N HIS A 153 2.32 -1.20 -0.47
CA HIS A 153 2.70 -2.09 -1.56
C HIS A 153 1.53 -2.97 -2.00
N GLY A 154 1.69 -3.58 -3.17
CA GLY A 154 0.62 -4.31 -3.84
C GLY A 154 0.07 -5.48 -3.04
N ALA A 155 0.93 -6.37 -2.53
CA ALA A 155 0.46 -7.56 -1.82
C ALA A 155 -0.11 -7.19 -0.44
N LEU A 156 0.52 -6.28 0.30
CA LEU A 156 0.01 -5.84 1.60
C LEU A 156 -1.36 -5.16 1.47
N ILE A 157 -1.54 -4.24 0.51
CA ILE A 157 -2.83 -3.57 0.28
C ILE A 157 -3.89 -4.60 -0.14
N ARG A 158 -3.56 -5.55 -1.00
CA ARG A 158 -4.44 -6.66 -1.38
C ARG A 158 -4.93 -7.45 -0.17
N GLU A 159 -4.03 -7.80 0.75
CA GLU A 159 -4.40 -8.52 1.97
C GLU A 159 -5.30 -7.69 2.89
N LEU A 160 -5.11 -6.37 2.99
CA LEU A 160 -6.00 -5.49 3.74
C LEU A 160 -7.39 -5.38 3.10
N ILE A 161 -7.49 -5.30 1.76
CA ILE A 161 -8.77 -5.31 1.05
C ILE A 161 -9.48 -6.65 1.28
N ARG A 162 -8.79 -7.77 1.12
CA ARG A 162 -9.34 -9.12 1.40
C ARG A 162 -9.83 -9.26 2.84
N HIS A 163 -9.06 -8.76 3.79
CA HIS A 163 -9.46 -8.75 5.20
C HIS A 163 -10.73 -7.92 5.43
N ALA A 164 -10.82 -6.72 4.87
CA ALA A 164 -11.96 -5.82 5.02
C ALA A 164 -13.25 -6.33 4.35
N THR A 165 -13.12 -7.18 3.33
CA THR A 165 -14.23 -7.67 2.49
C THR A 165 -14.52 -9.16 2.65
N ALA A 166 -13.94 -9.82 3.64
CA ALA A 166 -14.01 -11.27 3.84
C ALA A 166 -13.63 -12.05 2.54
N GLY A 167 -12.66 -11.53 1.79
CA GLY A 167 -12.15 -12.15 0.57
C GLY A 167 -12.94 -11.82 -0.70
N ALA A 168 -13.99 -10.98 -0.64
CA ALA A 168 -14.79 -10.63 -1.83
C ALA A 168 -14.01 -9.80 -2.86
N TYR A 169 -13.03 -9.01 -2.41
CA TYR A 169 -12.20 -8.16 -3.26
C TYR A 169 -10.72 -8.27 -2.86
N PRO A 170 -9.77 -7.96 -3.79
CA PRO A 170 -9.98 -7.78 -5.24
C PRO A 170 -10.42 -9.09 -5.90
N SER A 171 -11.12 -9.00 -7.02
CA SER A 171 -11.49 -10.18 -7.80
C SER A 171 -10.25 -10.93 -8.30
N GLU A 172 -10.43 -12.19 -8.65
CA GLU A 172 -9.35 -12.98 -9.23
C GLU A 172 -8.86 -12.32 -10.54
N GLY A 173 -7.54 -12.26 -10.73
CA GLY A 173 -6.94 -11.61 -11.90
C GLY A 173 -6.87 -10.08 -11.84
N GLU A 174 -7.48 -9.41 -10.86
CA GLU A 174 -7.33 -7.96 -10.73
C GLU A 174 -5.98 -7.58 -10.14
N ARG A 175 -5.38 -6.51 -10.68
CA ARG A 175 -4.17 -5.87 -10.15
C ARG A 175 -4.49 -4.50 -9.58
N LEU A 176 -3.75 -4.12 -8.56
CA LEU A 176 -3.76 -2.76 -8.03
C LEU A 176 -2.66 -1.97 -8.75
N ALA A 177 -3.02 -0.97 -9.56
CA ALA A 177 -2.04 -0.18 -10.32
C ALA A 177 -1.11 0.61 -9.39
N ASN A 178 0.12 0.92 -9.84
CA ASN A 178 1.01 1.84 -9.13
C ASN A 178 0.35 3.23 -9.03
N GLY A 179 0.43 3.87 -7.88
CA GLY A 179 -0.26 5.14 -7.59
C GLY A 179 -1.77 5.02 -7.43
N SER A 180 -2.35 3.80 -7.40
CA SER A 180 -3.78 3.60 -7.09
C SER A 180 -4.08 3.87 -5.62
N ALA A 181 -5.28 4.40 -5.36
CA ALA A 181 -5.77 4.72 -4.02
C ALA A 181 -7.03 3.91 -3.68
N HIS A 182 -7.10 3.45 -2.43
CA HIS A 182 -8.17 2.58 -1.92
C HIS A 182 -8.63 3.12 -0.57
N THR A 183 -9.90 3.48 -0.44
CA THR A 183 -10.41 4.20 0.73
C THR A 183 -11.20 3.27 1.64
N PHE A 184 -10.93 3.41 2.94
CA PHE A 184 -11.58 2.66 4.01
C PHE A 184 -12.14 3.61 5.06
N LEU A 185 -13.24 3.21 5.67
CA LEU A 185 -13.70 3.77 6.93
C LEU A 185 -13.15 2.91 8.08
N VAL A 186 -12.48 3.58 9.02
CA VAL A 186 -11.97 2.93 10.23
C VAL A 186 -13.01 3.07 11.33
N GLU A 187 -13.68 2.00 11.64
CA GLU A 187 -14.55 1.82 12.79
C GLU A 187 -13.71 1.28 13.97
N ARG A 188 -14.34 1.13 15.15
CA ARG A 188 -13.60 0.78 16.39
C ARG A 188 -12.73 -0.46 16.22
N ASP A 189 -13.27 -1.52 15.62
CA ASP A 189 -12.60 -2.82 15.46
C ASP A 189 -12.65 -3.36 14.03
N ARG A 190 -13.09 -2.53 13.06
CA ARG A 190 -13.36 -2.97 11.70
C ARG A 190 -12.85 -1.96 10.67
N LEU A 191 -12.22 -2.48 9.61
CA LEU A 191 -11.97 -1.75 8.37
C LEU A 191 -13.13 -2.04 7.41
N ARG A 192 -13.80 -0.99 6.93
CA ARG A 192 -14.83 -1.11 5.91
C ARG A 192 -14.34 -0.47 4.62
N LEU A 193 -14.24 -1.24 3.57
CA LEU A 193 -13.86 -0.74 2.24
C LEU A 193 -14.98 0.18 1.72
N LEU A 194 -14.63 1.40 1.31
CA LEU A 194 -15.53 2.38 0.70
C LEU A 194 -15.34 2.40 -0.81
N SER A 195 -14.09 2.40 -1.27
CA SER A 195 -13.76 2.36 -2.70
C SER A 195 -12.42 1.68 -2.92
N TYR A 196 -12.25 1.02 -4.07
CA TYR A 196 -10.95 0.53 -4.51
C TYR A 196 -10.81 0.65 -6.01
N ALA A 197 -9.57 0.81 -6.47
CA ALA A 197 -9.22 0.90 -7.88
C ALA A 197 -8.50 -0.39 -8.30
N GLY A 198 -9.29 -1.40 -8.68
CA GLY A 198 -8.79 -2.61 -9.34
C GLY A 198 -8.75 -2.43 -10.85
N VAL A 199 -7.77 -3.03 -11.50
CA VAL A 199 -7.68 -3.13 -12.97
C VAL A 199 -7.49 -4.58 -13.35
N ALA A 200 -8.05 -4.98 -14.53
CA ALA A 200 -7.83 -6.32 -15.06
C ALA A 200 -6.32 -6.60 -15.21
N ALA A 201 -5.90 -7.82 -14.93
CA ALA A 201 -4.54 -8.26 -15.23
C ALA A 201 -4.46 -8.66 -16.72
N ASP A 202 -3.41 -8.20 -17.40
CA ASP A 202 -3.07 -8.62 -18.77
C ASP A 202 -2.54 -10.05 -18.78
#